data_cd41cdec56f78a9abaafc2b5cfd4fb98
#
_entry.id   cd41cdec56f78a9abaafc2b5cfd4fb98
#
_cell.length_a   1.000
_cell.length_b   1.000
_cell.length_c   1.000
_cell.angle_alpha   90.00
_cell.angle_beta   90.00
_cell.angle_gamma   90.00
#
_symmetry.space_group_name_H-M   'P 1'
#
loop_
_entity.id
_entity.type
_entity.pdbx_description
1 polymer ?
#
loop_
_entity_poly.entity_id
_entity_poly.type
_entity_poly.pdbx_seq_one_letter_code
_entity_poly.pdbx_strand_id
1 'polypeptide(L)'
;MHIFVTGATGFVGSAIVKELIGAGHEVLGLTRSDAGAKLLIAAGAAVHRGSLEDLESLSRGAAASDGVIHTAFIHDFNNYAPAVEVDRRAIETIGAALAASDRPLIVTSGTLVAQARGALATEEDGLNPRFPRKSEDAALATVSSGVRASIVRLPPSVHGEGDHGFVPRLISIAREKGVSAYVGDGHSRWPAVHRLDAAHLYRLVLEKGTAAAKYHGVADEGLPTREIAEVIGRQLNLPVVSKSREEAADHFGWMALFFAVDGPASSAQTQQRLGWRPVQPGLIADLNAEHYFERTVEAVPLHG
;
A
#
# COMPACT_ATOMS: atom_id res chain seq x y z
N MET A 1 -16.11 -1.15 17.29
CA MET A 1 -15.30 0.09 17.35
C MET A 1 -15.71 0.98 16.19
N HIS A 2 -15.64 2.29 16.38
CA HIS A 2 -15.83 3.29 15.34
C HIS A 2 -14.46 3.71 14.79
N ILE A 3 -14.15 3.40 13.52
CA ILE A 3 -12.80 3.51 12.93
C ILE A 3 -12.76 4.57 11.84
N PHE A 4 -11.89 5.56 11.99
CA PHE A 4 -11.63 6.53 10.96
C PHE A 4 -10.60 5.98 9.95
N VAL A 5 -10.99 5.92 8.67
CA VAL A 5 -10.14 5.40 7.60
C VAL A 5 -9.85 6.50 6.58
N THR A 6 -8.59 6.90 6.45
CA THR A 6 -8.15 7.74 5.34
C THR A 6 -7.78 6.87 4.14
N GLY A 7 -7.96 7.40 2.92
CA GLY A 7 -7.79 6.57 1.72
C GLY A 7 -8.88 5.50 1.55
N ALA A 8 -10.00 5.64 2.24
CA ALA A 8 -11.09 4.68 2.32
C ALA A 8 -11.71 4.28 0.97
N THR A 9 -11.58 5.11 -0.05
CA THR A 9 -12.07 4.85 -1.41
C THR A 9 -11.00 4.33 -2.37
N GLY A 10 -9.74 4.23 -1.90
CA GLY A 10 -8.63 3.70 -2.68
C GLY A 10 -8.65 2.18 -2.77
N PHE A 11 -7.73 1.61 -3.54
CA PHE A 11 -7.66 0.17 -3.81
C PHE A 11 -7.57 -0.69 -2.55
N VAL A 12 -6.61 -0.40 -1.67
CA VAL A 12 -6.44 -1.09 -0.39
C VAL A 12 -7.49 -0.64 0.62
N GLY A 13 -7.74 0.69 0.71
CA GLY A 13 -8.65 1.26 1.68
C GLY A 13 -10.09 0.76 1.54
N SER A 14 -10.58 0.58 0.32
CA SER A 14 -11.93 0.04 0.10
C SER A 14 -12.07 -1.43 0.53
N ALA A 15 -11.00 -2.22 0.42
CA ALA A 15 -10.97 -3.57 0.95
C ALA A 15 -10.94 -3.57 2.49
N ILE A 16 -10.17 -2.65 3.11
CA ILE A 16 -10.14 -2.46 4.56
C ILE A 16 -11.53 -2.06 5.08
N VAL A 17 -12.20 -1.12 4.42
CA VAL A 17 -13.58 -0.70 4.80
C VAL A 17 -14.53 -1.91 4.83
N LYS A 18 -14.51 -2.74 3.79
CA LYS A 18 -15.35 -3.94 3.71
C LYS A 18 -14.99 -4.97 4.79
N GLU A 19 -13.70 -5.21 5.02
CA GLU A 19 -13.20 -6.14 6.04
C GLU A 19 -13.63 -5.70 7.44
N LEU A 20 -13.49 -4.42 7.77
CA LEU A 20 -13.86 -3.86 9.07
C LEU A 20 -15.37 -3.97 9.31
N ILE A 21 -16.19 -3.60 8.34
CA ILE A 21 -17.66 -3.69 8.44
C ILE A 21 -18.09 -5.15 8.57
N GLY A 22 -17.49 -6.06 7.78
CA GLY A 22 -17.74 -7.50 7.87
C GLY A 22 -17.38 -8.10 9.24
N ALA A 23 -16.45 -7.50 9.97
CA ALA A 23 -16.04 -7.86 11.32
C ALA A 23 -16.86 -7.14 12.42
N GLY A 24 -17.88 -6.35 12.07
CA GLY A 24 -18.75 -5.65 13.01
C GLY A 24 -18.21 -4.32 13.54
N HIS A 25 -17.20 -3.74 12.89
CA HIS A 25 -16.77 -2.38 13.17
C HIS A 25 -17.60 -1.36 12.38
N GLU A 26 -17.77 -0.16 12.93
CA GLU A 26 -18.31 0.98 12.22
C GLU A 26 -17.18 1.75 11.58
N VAL A 27 -17.35 2.19 10.32
CA VAL A 27 -16.31 2.89 9.58
C VAL A 27 -16.74 4.31 9.23
N LEU A 28 -15.87 5.27 9.54
CA LEU A 28 -15.94 6.65 9.09
C LEU A 28 -14.88 6.85 7.99
N GLY A 29 -15.29 6.91 6.73
CA GLY A 29 -14.37 7.00 5.60
C GLY A 29 -14.09 8.43 5.16
N LEU A 30 -12.82 8.84 5.09
CA LEU A 30 -12.42 10.13 4.54
C LEU A 30 -12.56 10.15 3.01
N THR A 31 -13.25 11.14 2.48
CA THR A 31 -13.31 11.39 1.04
C THR A 31 -13.52 12.87 0.71
N ARG A 32 -12.92 13.32 -0.39
CA ARG A 32 -13.07 14.70 -0.92
C ARG A 32 -14.16 14.83 -1.99
N SER A 33 -14.60 13.72 -2.60
CA SER A 33 -15.50 13.75 -3.76
C SER A 33 -16.87 13.15 -3.47
N ASP A 34 -17.88 13.58 -4.24
CA ASP A 34 -19.23 13.00 -4.17
C ASP A 34 -19.27 11.56 -4.67
N ALA A 35 -18.44 11.23 -5.65
CA ALA A 35 -18.29 9.85 -6.11
C ALA A 35 -17.76 8.95 -4.99
N GLY A 36 -16.72 9.38 -4.28
CA GLY A 36 -16.18 8.66 -3.12
C GLY A 36 -17.21 8.53 -1.99
N ALA A 37 -18.02 9.57 -1.74
CA ALA A 37 -19.08 9.47 -0.73
C ALA A 37 -20.14 8.42 -1.09
N LYS A 38 -20.55 8.33 -2.35
CA LYS A 38 -21.47 7.29 -2.83
C LYS A 38 -20.89 5.89 -2.65
N LEU A 39 -19.60 5.71 -2.94
CA LEU A 39 -18.92 4.43 -2.74
C LEU A 39 -18.89 4.02 -1.26
N LEU A 40 -18.57 4.94 -0.35
CA LEU A 40 -18.57 4.68 1.09
C LEU A 40 -19.97 4.30 1.61
N ILE A 41 -20.99 5.06 1.22
CA ILE A 41 -22.39 4.76 1.60
C ILE A 41 -22.80 3.39 1.07
N ALA A 42 -22.48 3.07 -0.17
CA ALA A 42 -22.77 1.75 -0.77
C ALA A 42 -22.05 0.61 -0.05
N ALA A 43 -20.88 0.87 0.53
CA ALA A 43 -20.14 -0.09 1.35
C ALA A 43 -20.66 -0.19 2.79
N GLY A 44 -21.61 0.64 3.20
CA GLY A 44 -22.12 0.70 4.58
C GLY A 44 -21.30 1.56 5.54
N ALA A 45 -20.41 2.40 5.04
CA ALA A 45 -19.58 3.30 5.83
C ALA A 45 -20.20 4.71 5.94
N ALA A 46 -19.97 5.37 7.07
CA ALA A 46 -20.25 6.79 7.23
C ALA A 46 -19.22 7.63 6.44
N VAL A 47 -19.64 8.81 6.01
CA VAL A 47 -18.81 9.71 5.19
C VAL A 47 -18.27 10.86 6.03
N HIS A 48 -16.94 11.03 6.00
CA HIS A 48 -16.25 12.22 6.51
C HIS A 48 -15.67 13.00 5.34
N ARG A 49 -16.11 14.27 5.18
CA ARG A 49 -15.62 15.14 4.11
C ARG A 49 -14.33 15.82 4.50
N GLY A 50 -13.33 15.75 3.64
CA GLY A 50 -12.03 16.37 3.84
C GLY A 50 -10.97 15.76 2.93
N SER A 51 -9.72 16.25 3.06
CA SER A 51 -8.56 15.79 2.32
C SER A 51 -7.35 15.62 3.27
N LEU A 52 -6.22 15.11 2.77
CA LEU A 52 -4.97 15.04 3.55
C LEU A 52 -4.40 16.43 3.91
N GLU A 53 -4.77 17.46 3.17
CA GLU A 53 -4.34 18.84 3.38
C GLU A 53 -5.25 19.60 4.34
N ASP A 54 -6.48 19.10 4.58
CA ASP A 54 -7.42 19.65 5.55
C ASP A 54 -7.17 19.05 6.94
N LEU A 55 -6.16 19.62 7.62
CA LEU A 55 -5.71 19.13 8.92
C LEU A 55 -6.80 19.23 10.00
N GLU A 56 -7.69 20.21 9.91
CA GLU A 56 -8.80 20.35 10.84
C GLU A 56 -9.82 19.22 10.65
N SER A 57 -10.13 18.87 9.40
CA SER A 57 -10.97 17.71 9.10
C SER A 57 -10.36 16.41 9.61
N LEU A 58 -9.04 16.19 9.40
CA LEU A 58 -8.35 15.01 9.92
C LEU A 58 -8.42 14.91 11.45
N SER A 59 -8.18 16.03 12.13
CA SER A 59 -8.28 16.10 13.59
C SER A 59 -9.68 15.76 14.09
N ARG A 60 -10.74 16.31 13.49
CA ARG A 60 -12.13 16.00 13.85
C ARG A 60 -12.48 14.53 13.62
N GLY A 61 -12.07 13.96 12.47
CA GLY A 61 -12.31 12.55 12.16
C GLY A 61 -11.62 11.61 13.15
N ALA A 62 -10.36 11.89 13.50
CA ALA A 62 -9.61 11.12 14.48
C ALA A 62 -10.19 11.25 15.90
N ALA A 63 -10.54 12.47 16.33
CA ALA A 63 -11.10 12.74 17.65
C ALA A 63 -12.43 12.01 17.89
N ALA A 64 -13.26 11.87 16.84
CA ALA A 64 -14.58 11.23 16.88
C ALA A 64 -14.54 9.70 16.79
N SER A 65 -13.34 9.07 16.74
CA SER A 65 -13.20 7.65 16.45
C SER A 65 -12.43 6.90 17.55
N ASP A 66 -12.68 5.59 17.68
CA ASP A 66 -11.98 4.70 18.60
C ASP A 66 -10.59 4.31 18.11
N GLY A 67 -10.29 4.55 16.83
CA GLY A 67 -9.00 4.27 16.22
C GLY A 67 -8.93 4.78 14.78
N VAL A 68 -7.72 4.83 14.23
CA VAL A 68 -7.47 5.35 12.89
C VAL A 68 -6.62 4.39 12.07
N ILE A 69 -7.03 4.16 10.82
CA ILE A 69 -6.21 3.51 9.79
C ILE A 69 -5.90 4.52 8.71
N HIS A 70 -4.61 4.85 8.56
CA HIS A 70 -4.12 5.83 7.61
C HIS A 70 -3.49 5.11 6.40
N THR A 71 -4.24 5.05 5.28
CA THR A 71 -3.76 4.46 4.02
C THR A 71 -3.66 5.48 2.89
N ALA A 72 -4.14 6.70 3.10
CA ALA A 72 -4.07 7.73 2.08
C ALA A 72 -2.63 8.18 1.86
N PHE A 73 -2.23 8.30 0.61
CA PHE A 73 -0.96 8.89 0.20
C PHE A 73 -1.12 9.51 -1.20
N ILE A 74 -0.45 10.64 -1.45
CA ILE A 74 -0.43 11.27 -2.78
C ILE A 74 0.67 10.60 -3.61
N HIS A 75 0.28 9.76 -4.58
CA HIS A 75 1.21 8.99 -5.41
C HIS A 75 1.71 9.82 -6.62
N ASP A 76 2.25 11.02 -6.35
CA ASP A 76 2.97 11.80 -7.36
C ASP A 76 4.47 11.51 -7.28
N PHE A 77 4.91 10.51 -8.04
CA PHE A 77 6.31 10.10 -8.06
C PHE A 77 7.21 11.08 -8.83
N ASN A 78 6.64 12.01 -9.60
CA ASN A 78 7.41 13.08 -10.26
C ASN A 78 7.66 14.27 -9.32
N ASN A 79 6.82 14.43 -8.29
CA ASN A 79 6.91 15.50 -7.30
C ASN A 79 6.73 14.91 -5.88
N TYR A 80 7.64 13.99 -5.50
CA TYR A 80 7.48 13.14 -4.32
C TYR A 80 7.65 13.88 -2.98
N ALA A 81 8.55 14.88 -2.91
CA ALA A 81 8.85 15.56 -1.65
C ALA A 81 7.66 16.30 -1.02
N PRO A 82 6.83 17.06 -1.76
CA PRO A 82 5.59 17.62 -1.22
C PRO A 82 4.60 16.56 -0.73
N ALA A 83 4.45 15.43 -1.45
CA ALA A 83 3.57 14.35 -1.03
C ALA A 83 4.00 13.74 0.33
N VAL A 84 5.31 13.57 0.55
CA VAL A 84 5.87 13.13 1.83
C VAL A 84 5.58 14.12 2.96
N GLU A 85 5.65 15.42 2.70
CA GLU A 85 5.38 16.44 3.71
C GLU A 85 3.89 16.52 4.08
N VAL A 86 2.99 16.40 3.09
CA VAL A 86 1.54 16.31 3.35
C VAL A 86 1.22 15.10 4.21
N ASP A 87 1.76 13.92 3.87
CA ASP A 87 1.60 12.68 4.62
C ASP A 87 2.09 12.82 6.07
N ARG A 88 3.30 13.36 6.27
CA ARG A 88 3.88 13.60 7.59
C ARG A 88 2.96 14.47 8.46
N ARG A 89 2.52 15.61 7.92
CA ARG A 89 1.62 16.54 8.64
C ARG A 89 0.27 15.91 8.98
N ALA A 90 -0.28 15.11 8.06
CA ALA A 90 -1.53 14.38 8.28
C ALA A 90 -1.38 13.39 9.46
N ILE A 91 -0.30 12.60 9.48
CA ILE A 91 -0.02 11.64 10.55
C ILE A 91 0.18 12.33 11.89
N GLU A 92 0.97 13.41 11.94
CA GLU A 92 1.18 14.19 13.17
C GLU A 92 -0.13 14.77 13.72
N THR A 93 -0.98 15.31 12.83
CA THR A 93 -2.29 15.86 13.22
C THR A 93 -3.22 14.78 13.78
N ILE A 94 -3.30 13.62 13.11
CA ILE A 94 -4.08 12.48 13.59
C ILE A 94 -3.54 12.00 14.93
N GLY A 95 -2.22 11.85 15.07
CA GLY A 95 -1.58 11.45 16.32
C GLY A 95 -1.85 12.40 17.48
N ALA A 96 -1.80 13.73 17.23
CA ALA A 96 -2.13 14.74 18.22
C ALA A 96 -3.59 14.63 18.71
N ALA A 97 -4.54 14.34 17.80
CA ALA A 97 -5.95 14.15 18.15
C ALA A 97 -6.20 12.86 18.96
N LEU A 98 -5.30 11.87 18.89
CA LEU A 98 -5.36 10.61 19.63
C LEU A 98 -4.51 10.62 20.91
N ALA A 99 -3.81 11.69 21.23
CA ALA A 99 -2.88 11.75 22.37
C ALA A 99 -3.54 11.36 23.71
N ALA A 100 -2.77 10.72 24.60
CA ALA A 100 -3.16 10.26 25.93
C ALA A 100 -4.40 9.34 25.96
N SER A 101 -4.67 8.57 24.90
CA SER A 101 -5.90 7.77 24.82
C SER A 101 -5.68 6.27 24.61
N ASP A 102 -4.46 5.81 24.37
CA ASP A 102 -4.10 4.44 23.96
C ASP A 102 -4.89 3.93 22.72
N ARG A 103 -5.53 4.84 21.98
CA ARG A 103 -6.26 4.48 20.77
C ARG A 103 -5.30 4.07 19.66
N PRO A 104 -5.65 3.06 18.83
CA PRO A 104 -4.79 2.60 17.76
C PRO A 104 -4.68 3.65 16.64
N LEU A 105 -3.45 3.87 16.17
CA LEU A 105 -3.12 4.55 14.93
C LEU A 105 -2.31 3.60 14.06
N ILE A 106 -2.87 3.15 12.97
CA ILE A 106 -2.18 2.26 12.03
C ILE A 106 -1.78 3.07 10.80
N VAL A 107 -0.49 3.17 10.54
CA VAL A 107 0.04 3.94 9.41
C VAL A 107 0.62 3.00 8.37
N THR A 108 0.27 3.25 7.11
CA THR A 108 0.79 2.50 5.97
C THR A 108 2.17 3.00 5.57
N SER A 109 3.09 2.06 5.39
CA SER A 109 4.41 2.27 4.82
C SER A 109 4.67 1.23 3.72
N GLY A 110 5.90 1.08 3.27
CA GLY A 110 6.28 0.09 2.25
C GLY A 110 7.45 -0.78 2.68
N THR A 111 7.51 -2.01 2.21
CA THR A 111 8.64 -2.90 2.51
C THR A 111 9.96 -2.41 1.91
N LEU A 112 9.90 -1.71 0.75
CA LEU A 112 11.09 -1.17 0.09
C LEU A 112 11.78 -0.05 0.86
N VAL A 113 11.11 0.57 1.86
CA VAL A 113 11.76 1.57 2.71
C VAL A 113 12.59 0.92 3.83
N ALA A 114 12.45 -0.38 4.08
CA ALA A 114 13.24 -1.09 5.05
C ALA A 114 14.67 -1.32 4.55
N GLN A 115 15.64 -1.11 5.43
CA GLN A 115 17.04 -1.44 5.17
C GLN A 115 17.30 -2.89 5.60
N ALA A 116 17.15 -3.84 4.68
CA ALA A 116 17.43 -5.24 4.97
C ALA A 116 18.86 -5.44 5.48
N ARG A 117 19.01 -6.18 6.59
CA ARG A 117 20.29 -6.58 7.16
C ARG A 117 20.69 -8.00 6.76
N GLY A 118 19.81 -8.72 6.09
CA GLY A 118 19.98 -10.08 5.59
C GLY A 118 19.48 -10.25 4.17
N ALA A 119 19.20 -11.48 3.79
CA ALA A 119 18.71 -11.84 2.46
C ALA A 119 17.27 -11.37 2.19
N LEU A 120 16.48 -11.13 3.25
CA LEU A 120 15.10 -10.64 3.22
C LEU A 120 14.98 -9.47 4.20
N ALA A 121 14.20 -8.45 3.86
CA ALA A 121 13.78 -7.45 4.81
C ALA A 121 12.79 -8.06 5.83
N THR A 122 12.95 -7.71 7.10
CA THR A 122 12.12 -8.20 8.20
C THR A 122 11.44 -7.03 8.93
N GLU A 123 10.48 -7.33 9.78
CA GLU A 123 9.77 -6.34 10.59
C GLU A 123 10.70 -5.58 11.56
N GLU A 124 11.84 -6.17 11.95
CA GLU A 124 12.84 -5.53 12.83
C GLU A 124 13.77 -4.56 12.09
N ASP A 125 13.76 -4.58 10.76
CA ASP A 125 14.64 -3.70 10.01
C ASP A 125 14.19 -2.24 10.11
N GLY A 126 15.18 -1.36 10.30
CA GLY A 126 15.00 0.08 10.34
C GLY A 126 14.73 0.66 8.95
N LEU A 127 14.48 1.96 8.91
CA LEU A 127 14.33 2.70 7.66
C LEU A 127 15.67 2.83 6.95
N ASN A 128 15.64 2.70 5.63
CA ASN A 128 16.76 3.05 4.77
C ASN A 128 16.87 4.60 4.72
N PRO A 129 17.97 5.19 5.20
CA PRO A 129 18.12 6.64 5.27
C PRO A 129 18.12 7.33 3.90
N ARG A 130 18.29 6.56 2.82
CA ARG A 130 18.21 7.08 1.44
C ARG A 130 16.76 7.22 0.95
N PHE A 131 15.80 6.66 1.68
CA PHE A 131 14.39 6.75 1.28
C PHE A 131 13.76 7.97 1.96
N PRO A 132 13.18 8.90 1.19
CA PRO A 132 12.70 10.17 1.76
C PRO A 132 11.39 10.06 2.55
N ARG A 133 10.73 8.88 2.56
CA ARG A 133 9.42 8.70 3.21
C ARG A 133 9.54 8.81 4.74
N LYS A 134 8.67 9.62 5.35
CA LYS A 134 8.70 9.95 6.79
C LYS A 134 7.50 9.41 7.56
N SER A 135 6.65 8.61 6.94
CA SER A 135 5.40 8.10 7.56
C SER A 135 5.67 7.34 8.86
N GLU A 136 6.71 6.48 8.87
CA GLU A 136 7.04 5.67 10.07
C GLU A 136 7.56 6.55 11.20
N ASP A 137 8.49 7.46 10.92
CA ASP A 137 9.04 8.35 11.94
C ASP A 137 7.94 9.23 12.57
N ALA A 138 7.05 9.78 11.74
CA ALA A 138 5.93 10.57 12.20
C ALA A 138 4.97 9.76 13.08
N ALA A 139 4.63 8.54 12.68
CA ALA A 139 3.75 7.67 13.46
C ALA A 139 4.40 7.23 14.78
N LEU A 140 5.65 6.78 14.75
CA LEU A 140 6.37 6.29 15.93
C LEU A 140 6.62 7.39 16.95
N ALA A 141 6.79 8.65 16.51
CA ALA A 141 6.90 9.79 17.41
C ALA A 141 5.65 9.98 18.30
N THR A 142 4.46 9.60 17.81
CA THR A 142 3.20 9.74 18.57
C THR A 142 3.08 8.77 19.75
N VAL A 143 3.88 7.70 19.77
CA VAL A 143 3.87 6.70 20.85
C VAL A 143 4.22 7.34 22.20
N SER A 144 5.17 8.26 22.23
CA SER A 144 5.53 8.99 23.44
C SER A 144 4.40 9.86 24.00
N SER A 145 3.41 10.18 23.17
CA SER A 145 2.21 10.93 23.56
C SER A 145 1.04 10.03 23.96
N GLY A 146 1.29 8.72 24.16
CA GLY A 146 0.26 7.76 24.60
C GLY A 146 -0.69 7.30 23.48
N VAL A 147 -0.24 7.31 22.24
CA VAL A 147 -0.95 6.72 21.08
C VAL A 147 -0.42 5.30 20.85
N ARG A 148 -1.30 4.33 20.62
CA ARG A 148 -0.91 2.97 20.23
C ARG A 148 -0.64 2.93 18.72
N ALA A 149 0.40 3.67 18.30
CA ALA A 149 0.78 3.74 16.89
C ALA A 149 1.57 2.50 16.46
N SER A 150 1.23 1.96 15.29
CA SER A 150 1.92 0.84 14.64
C SER A 150 1.97 1.04 13.13
N ILE A 151 2.87 0.30 12.48
CA ILE A 151 3.14 0.43 11.06
C ILE A 151 2.73 -0.85 10.33
N VAL A 152 2.03 -0.72 9.20
CA VAL A 152 1.87 -1.81 8.23
C VAL A 152 2.69 -1.47 6.99
N ARG A 153 3.72 -2.25 6.71
CA ARG A 153 4.52 -2.17 5.49
C ARG A 153 3.92 -3.07 4.43
N LEU A 154 3.45 -2.47 3.35
CA LEU A 154 2.95 -3.19 2.19
C LEU A 154 4.06 -3.38 1.14
N PRO A 155 4.05 -4.48 0.38
CA PRO A 155 4.98 -4.68 -0.72
C PRO A 155 4.68 -3.74 -1.89
N PRO A 156 5.60 -3.58 -2.87
CA PRO A 156 5.35 -2.80 -4.08
C PRO A 156 4.15 -3.32 -4.88
N SER A 157 3.90 -4.62 -4.84
CA SER A 157 2.74 -5.22 -5.48
C SER A 157 1.69 -5.61 -4.46
N VAL A 158 0.69 -4.73 -4.26
CA VAL A 158 -0.60 -5.14 -3.69
C VAL A 158 -1.52 -5.37 -4.88
N HIS A 159 -2.03 -6.57 -5.06
CA HIS A 159 -2.70 -7.01 -6.26
C HIS A 159 -4.14 -7.53 -6.02
N GLY A 160 -4.88 -7.82 -7.08
CA GLY A 160 -6.26 -8.30 -7.03
C GLY A 160 -7.15 -7.53 -8.00
N GLU A 161 -8.39 -7.95 -8.13
CA GLU A 161 -9.37 -7.31 -9.01
C GLU A 161 -9.50 -5.80 -8.71
N GLY A 162 -9.42 -4.97 -9.76
CA GLY A 162 -9.45 -3.51 -9.65
C GLY A 162 -8.10 -2.88 -9.31
N ASP A 163 -6.99 -3.64 -9.37
CA ASP A 163 -5.64 -3.09 -9.22
C ASP A 163 -5.37 -2.02 -10.28
N HIS A 164 -4.83 -0.89 -9.84
CA HIS A 164 -4.38 0.22 -10.69
C HIS A 164 -2.96 0.68 -10.29
N GLY A 165 -2.23 -0.16 -9.58
CA GLY A 165 -0.87 0.10 -9.10
C GLY A 165 0.22 -0.25 -10.11
N PHE A 166 1.30 -0.82 -9.61
CA PHE A 166 2.53 -1.03 -10.38
C PHE A 166 2.39 -2.10 -11.45
N VAL A 167 1.68 -3.20 -11.19
CA VAL A 167 1.52 -4.29 -12.16
C VAL A 167 0.71 -3.85 -13.38
N PRO A 168 -0.48 -3.22 -13.25
CA PRO A 168 -1.18 -2.65 -14.39
C PRO A 168 -0.36 -1.62 -15.15
N ARG A 169 0.50 -0.86 -14.48
CA ARG A 169 1.41 0.08 -15.16
C ARG A 169 2.45 -0.64 -16.02
N LEU A 170 3.02 -1.76 -15.53
CA LEU A 170 3.92 -2.60 -16.34
C LEU A 170 3.20 -3.17 -17.56
N ILE A 171 1.95 -3.61 -17.41
CA ILE A 171 1.11 -4.08 -18.52
C ILE A 171 0.87 -2.97 -19.54
N SER A 172 0.57 -1.74 -19.09
CA SER A 172 0.41 -0.58 -19.97
C SER A 172 1.69 -0.27 -20.74
N ILE A 173 2.84 -0.25 -20.06
CA ILE A 173 4.15 -0.03 -20.70
C ILE A 173 4.43 -1.11 -21.76
N ALA A 174 4.14 -2.37 -21.45
CA ALA A 174 4.34 -3.46 -22.40
C ALA A 174 3.46 -3.28 -23.66
N ARG A 175 2.20 -2.86 -23.51
CA ARG A 175 1.29 -2.53 -24.63
C ARG A 175 1.80 -1.34 -25.44
N GLU A 176 2.22 -0.27 -24.77
CA GLU A 176 2.73 0.98 -25.39
C GLU A 176 4.02 0.74 -26.19
N LYS A 177 4.92 -0.07 -25.62
CA LYS A 177 6.26 -0.32 -26.21
C LYS A 177 6.32 -1.54 -27.14
N GLY A 178 5.27 -2.36 -27.16
CA GLY A 178 5.23 -3.59 -27.97
C GLY A 178 6.14 -4.71 -27.46
N VAL A 179 6.69 -4.59 -26.26
CA VAL A 179 7.53 -5.61 -25.61
C VAL A 179 7.28 -5.60 -24.11
N SER A 180 7.26 -6.77 -23.49
CA SER A 180 7.39 -6.91 -22.04
C SER A 180 8.86 -6.94 -21.66
N ALA A 181 9.26 -6.27 -20.59
CA ALA A 181 10.68 -6.15 -20.28
C ALA A 181 10.97 -6.33 -18.78
N TYR A 182 12.21 -6.72 -18.48
CA TYR A 182 12.79 -6.72 -17.14
C TYR A 182 14.18 -6.05 -17.19
N VAL A 183 14.76 -5.73 -16.02
CA VAL A 183 16.04 -5.04 -15.92
C VAL A 183 17.17 -6.05 -15.66
N GLY A 184 18.27 -5.95 -16.39
CA GLY A 184 19.46 -6.80 -16.23
C GLY A 184 19.16 -8.28 -16.46
N ASP A 185 19.47 -9.13 -15.49
CA ASP A 185 19.19 -10.57 -15.52
C ASP A 185 17.77 -10.92 -15.07
N GLY A 186 17.02 -9.92 -14.56
CA GLY A 186 15.65 -10.08 -14.07
C GLY A 186 15.54 -10.80 -12.73
N HIS A 187 16.63 -10.96 -12.00
CA HIS A 187 16.65 -11.60 -10.68
C HIS A 187 16.29 -10.66 -9.52
N SER A 188 16.10 -9.35 -9.78
CA SER A 188 15.53 -8.45 -8.78
C SER A 188 14.16 -8.95 -8.35
N ARG A 189 13.94 -9.01 -7.03
CA ARG A 189 12.75 -9.65 -6.46
C ARG A 189 11.78 -8.63 -5.91
N TRP A 190 10.51 -8.81 -6.23
CA TRP A 190 9.39 -8.03 -5.70
C TRP A 190 8.52 -8.90 -4.80
N PRO A 191 8.33 -8.52 -3.54
CA PRO A 191 7.33 -9.13 -2.69
C PRO A 191 5.93 -8.67 -3.12
N ALA A 192 4.93 -9.49 -2.80
CA ALA A 192 3.55 -9.21 -3.15
C ALA A 192 2.56 -9.66 -2.07
N VAL A 193 1.35 -9.07 -2.11
CA VAL A 193 0.22 -9.50 -1.29
C VAL A 193 -1.09 -9.20 -2.00
N HIS A 194 -2.05 -10.11 -1.91
CA HIS A 194 -3.38 -9.83 -2.39
C HIS A 194 -4.09 -8.81 -1.49
N ARG A 195 -4.87 -7.87 -2.07
CA ARG A 195 -5.53 -6.77 -1.37
C ARG A 195 -6.44 -7.22 -0.20
N LEU A 196 -7.08 -8.38 -0.32
CA LEU A 196 -7.95 -8.91 0.72
C LEU A 196 -7.15 -9.45 1.91
N ASP A 197 -6.01 -10.11 1.68
CA ASP A 197 -5.10 -10.52 2.74
C ASP A 197 -4.49 -9.31 3.44
N ALA A 198 -4.14 -8.25 2.68
CA ALA A 198 -3.71 -6.99 3.25
C ALA A 198 -4.79 -6.37 4.14
N ALA A 199 -6.04 -6.30 3.67
CA ALA A 199 -7.17 -5.78 4.46
C ALA A 199 -7.39 -6.56 5.76
N HIS A 200 -7.32 -7.89 5.69
CA HIS A 200 -7.38 -8.74 6.88
C HIS A 200 -6.24 -8.45 7.88
N LEU A 201 -5.02 -8.20 7.38
CA LEU A 201 -3.91 -7.80 8.24
C LEU A 201 -4.21 -6.48 8.97
N TYR A 202 -4.72 -5.46 8.28
CA TYR A 202 -5.07 -4.18 8.92
C TYR A 202 -6.07 -4.36 10.06
N ARG A 203 -7.08 -5.22 9.88
CA ARG A 203 -8.02 -5.54 10.96
C ARG A 203 -7.32 -6.21 12.14
N LEU A 204 -6.48 -7.21 11.90
CA LEU A 204 -5.74 -7.86 12.99
C LEU A 204 -4.79 -6.90 13.72
N VAL A 205 -4.14 -5.97 13.00
CA VAL A 205 -3.30 -4.94 13.63
C VAL A 205 -4.15 -3.98 14.46
N LEU A 206 -5.33 -3.60 13.98
CA LEU A 206 -6.27 -2.76 14.74
C LEU A 206 -6.66 -3.41 16.08
N GLU A 207 -7.00 -4.69 16.03
CA GLU A 207 -7.52 -5.44 17.18
C GLU A 207 -6.43 -5.89 18.16
N LYS A 208 -5.23 -6.26 17.67
CA LYS A 208 -4.19 -6.95 18.43
C LYS A 208 -2.81 -6.27 18.36
N GLY A 209 -2.65 -5.24 17.54
CA GLY A 209 -1.36 -4.58 17.34
C GLY A 209 -0.87 -3.88 18.58
N THR A 210 0.45 -3.83 18.74
CA THR A 210 1.13 -3.19 19.86
C THR A 210 1.80 -1.90 19.43
N ALA A 211 1.96 -0.96 20.37
CA ALA A 211 2.65 0.30 20.11
C ALA A 211 4.07 0.08 19.60
N ALA A 212 4.51 0.93 18.69
CA ALA A 212 5.81 0.90 18.02
C ALA A 212 6.10 -0.35 17.16
N ALA A 213 5.17 -1.30 17.06
CA ALA A 213 5.38 -2.48 16.25
C ALA A 213 5.26 -2.18 14.75
N LYS A 214 6.03 -2.93 13.97
CA LYS A 214 5.94 -2.96 12.51
C LYS A 214 5.45 -4.35 12.08
N TYR A 215 4.61 -4.36 11.07
CA TYR A 215 4.00 -5.56 10.49
C TYR A 215 4.21 -5.54 8.98
N HIS A 216 4.58 -6.67 8.40
CA HIS A 216 4.73 -6.82 6.96
C HIS A 216 3.51 -7.54 6.36
N GLY A 217 2.81 -6.87 5.44
CA GLY A 217 1.74 -7.48 4.66
C GLY A 217 2.30 -8.14 3.41
N VAL A 218 3.00 -9.26 3.56
CA VAL A 218 3.70 -9.96 2.48
C VAL A 218 3.25 -11.41 2.44
N ALA A 219 2.74 -11.86 1.27
CA ALA A 219 2.40 -13.24 0.99
C ALA A 219 3.49 -13.92 0.14
N ASP A 220 3.87 -13.30 -0.98
CA ASP A 220 5.00 -13.72 -1.80
C ASP A 220 6.24 -12.94 -1.35
N GLU A 221 7.25 -13.60 -0.79
CA GLU A 221 8.41 -12.95 -0.18
C GLU A 221 9.33 -12.24 -1.20
N GLY A 222 9.30 -12.68 -2.47
CA GLY A 222 10.11 -12.06 -3.53
C GLY A 222 10.03 -12.83 -4.84
N LEU A 223 9.23 -12.32 -5.76
CA LEU A 223 9.09 -12.84 -7.12
C LEU A 223 10.12 -12.19 -8.03
N PRO A 224 10.91 -12.95 -8.82
CA PRO A 224 11.80 -12.40 -9.82
C PRO A 224 11.04 -11.51 -10.81
N THR A 225 11.54 -10.30 -11.07
CA THR A 225 10.87 -9.38 -12.02
C THR A 225 10.79 -9.95 -13.43
N ARG A 226 11.69 -10.87 -13.78
CA ARG A 226 11.63 -11.64 -15.03
C ARG A 226 10.36 -12.50 -15.12
N GLU A 227 9.97 -13.18 -14.05
CA GLU A 227 8.74 -14.00 -14.04
C GLU A 227 7.49 -13.14 -14.27
N ILE A 228 7.44 -11.97 -13.64
CA ILE A 228 6.35 -11.00 -13.85
C ILE A 228 6.32 -10.58 -15.32
N ALA A 229 7.47 -10.24 -15.91
CA ALA A 229 7.56 -9.84 -17.31
C ALA A 229 7.19 -10.98 -18.27
N GLU A 230 7.56 -12.23 -17.96
CA GLU A 230 7.22 -13.41 -18.76
C GLU A 230 5.70 -13.67 -18.78
N VAL A 231 5.02 -13.51 -17.63
CA VAL A 231 3.55 -13.62 -17.58
C VAL A 231 2.91 -12.52 -18.43
N ILE A 232 3.33 -11.27 -18.27
CA ILE A 232 2.81 -10.14 -19.05
C ILE A 232 3.03 -10.36 -20.55
N GLY A 233 4.24 -10.75 -20.95
CA GLY A 233 4.57 -11.02 -22.36
C GLY A 233 3.71 -12.13 -22.95
N ARG A 234 3.52 -13.24 -22.22
CA ARG A 234 2.68 -14.36 -22.65
C ARG A 234 1.22 -13.94 -22.82
N GLN A 235 0.65 -13.25 -21.84
CA GLN A 235 -0.75 -12.82 -21.85
C GLN A 235 -1.05 -11.79 -22.96
N LEU A 236 -0.08 -10.93 -23.27
CA LEU A 236 -0.21 -9.93 -24.33
C LEU A 236 0.26 -10.42 -25.72
N ASN A 237 0.81 -11.63 -25.80
CA ASN A 237 1.49 -12.15 -26.99
C ASN A 237 2.60 -11.23 -27.51
N LEU A 238 3.43 -10.74 -26.58
CA LEU A 238 4.55 -9.83 -26.84
C LEU A 238 5.88 -10.52 -26.51
N PRO A 239 6.98 -10.16 -27.21
CA PRO A 239 8.31 -10.62 -26.86
C PRO A 239 8.71 -10.11 -25.45
N VAL A 240 9.49 -10.94 -24.75
CA VAL A 240 10.06 -10.59 -23.44
C VAL A 240 11.54 -10.30 -23.64
N VAL A 241 11.98 -9.12 -23.19
CA VAL A 241 13.34 -8.64 -23.41
C VAL A 241 14.00 -8.15 -22.13
N SER A 242 15.32 -8.32 -22.04
CA SER A 242 16.12 -7.66 -21.03
C SER A 242 16.40 -6.20 -21.43
N LYS A 243 16.38 -5.30 -20.46
CA LYS A 243 16.86 -3.92 -20.59
C LYS A 243 18.05 -3.69 -19.68
N SER A 244 19.07 -3.00 -20.17
CA SER A 244 20.15 -2.56 -19.30
C SER A 244 19.63 -1.54 -18.27
N ARG A 245 20.43 -1.22 -17.25
CA ARG A 245 20.04 -0.18 -16.25
C ARG A 245 19.93 1.20 -16.88
N GLU A 246 20.74 1.47 -17.90
CA GLU A 246 20.74 2.72 -18.67
C GLU A 246 19.44 2.83 -19.50
N GLU A 247 19.03 1.72 -20.15
CA GLU A 247 17.81 1.66 -20.96
C GLU A 247 16.53 1.65 -20.11
N ALA A 248 16.63 1.26 -18.83
CA ALA A 248 15.46 1.08 -17.96
C ALA A 248 14.69 2.40 -17.75
N ALA A 249 15.40 3.53 -17.62
CA ALA A 249 14.76 4.84 -17.45
C ALA A 249 13.91 5.24 -18.67
N ASP A 250 14.40 4.99 -19.89
CA ASP A 250 13.68 5.29 -21.13
C ASP A 250 12.51 4.33 -21.38
N HIS A 251 12.65 3.08 -20.90
CA HIS A 251 11.61 2.07 -21.09
C HIS A 251 10.51 2.19 -20.05
N PHE A 252 10.85 2.27 -18.77
CA PHE A 252 9.90 2.20 -17.64
C PHE A 252 9.54 3.58 -17.07
N GLY A 253 10.22 4.66 -17.45
CA GLY A 253 10.05 5.96 -16.84
C GLY A 253 10.37 5.91 -15.34
N TRP A 254 9.55 6.57 -14.53
CA TRP A 254 9.70 6.57 -13.06
C TRP A 254 9.65 5.16 -12.41
N MET A 255 8.98 4.20 -13.07
CA MET A 255 8.91 2.81 -12.59
C MET A 255 10.30 2.14 -12.52
N ALA A 256 11.28 2.58 -13.31
CA ALA A 256 12.64 2.04 -13.27
C ALA A 256 13.27 2.13 -11.87
N LEU A 257 12.93 3.17 -11.10
CA LEU A 257 13.41 3.37 -9.71
C LEU A 257 12.97 2.27 -8.77
N PHE A 258 11.86 1.61 -9.07
CA PHE A 258 11.29 0.55 -8.24
C PHE A 258 11.56 -0.83 -8.84
N PHE A 259 11.35 -0.99 -10.14
CA PHE A 259 11.38 -2.30 -10.81
C PHE A 259 12.78 -2.91 -10.90
N ALA A 260 13.81 -2.08 -10.81
CA ALA A 260 15.21 -2.54 -10.76
C ALA A 260 15.71 -2.86 -9.33
N VAL A 261 14.90 -2.62 -8.29
CA VAL A 261 15.31 -2.83 -6.90
C VAL A 261 15.04 -4.27 -6.48
N ASP A 262 16.08 -4.96 -5.97
CA ASP A 262 15.91 -6.22 -5.27
C ASP A 262 15.47 -5.94 -3.83
N GLY A 263 14.22 -6.23 -3.51
CA GLY A 263 13.62 -5.87 -2.23
C GLY A 263 12.74 -6.96 -1.62
N PRO A 264 13.20 -8.23 -1.56
CA PRO A 264 12.42 -9.29 -0.96
C PRO A 264 12.19 -9.03 0.53
N ALA A 265 11.02 -9.44 1.02
CA ALA A 265 10.64 -9.19 2.40
C ALA A 265 9.86 -10.37 2.98
N SER A 266 10.06 -10.65 4.26
CA SER A 266 9.35 -11.68 5.00
C SER A 266 8.25 -11.08 5.86
N SER A 267 7.19 -11.85 6.09
CA SER A 267 6.12 -11.55 7.05
C SER A 267 6.07 -12.58 8.21
N ALA A 268 7.14 -13.35 8.40
CA ALA A 268 7.16 -14.43 9.36
C ALA A 268 6.82 -13.97 10.79
N GLN A 269 7.35 -12.83 11.24
CA GLN A 269 7.04 -12.30 12.56
C GLN A 269 5.61 -11.76 12.64
N THR A 270 5.11 -11.12 11.60
CA THR A 270 3.71 -10.68 11.50
C THR A 270 2.77 -11.86 11.65
N GLN A 271 3.03 -12.96 10.93
CA GLN A 271 2.26 -14.19 11.02
C GLN A 271 2.29 -14.78 12.43
N GLN A 272 3.46 -14.81 13.04
CA GLN A 272 3.62 -15.34 14.41
C GLN A 272 2.90 -14.48 15.44
N ARG A 273 3.05 -13.15 15.38
CA ARG A 273 2.53 -12.21 16.39
C ARG A 273 1.01 -12.08 16.34
N LEU A 274 0.42 -12.08 15.13
CA LEU A 274 -1.00 -11.80 14.93
C LEU A 274 -1.82 -13.04 14.58
N GLY A 275 -1.18 -14.16 14.24
CA GLY A 275 -1.86 -15.32 13.66
C GLY A 275 -2.34 -15.06 12.23
N TRP A 276 -1.85 -13.99 11.58
CA TRP A 276 -2.21 -13.68 10.20
C TRP A 276 -1.73 -14.79 9.25
N ARG A 277 -2.58 -15.15 8.30
CA ARG A 277 -2.24 -16.12 7.24
C ARG A 277 -2.81 -15.60 5.94
N PRO A 278 -1.98 -15.31 4.93
CA PRO A 278 -2.45 -15.02 3.58
C PRO A 278 -3.06 -16.29 2.98
N VAL A 279 -4.26 -16.17 2.41
CA VAL A 279 -5.04 -17.28 1.86
C VAL A 279 -5.50 -17.03 0.42
N GLN A 280 -5.30 -15.81 -0.07
CA GLN A 280 -5.66 -15.45 -1.43
C GLN A 280 -4.58 -15.93 -2.43
N PRO A 281 -4.89 -15.98 -3.74
CA PRO A 281 -3.91 -16.29 -4.76
C PRO A 281 -2.65 -15.41 -4.67
N GLY A 282 -1.46 -15.98 -4.92
CA GLY A 282 -0.23 -15.20 -5.10
C GLY A 282 -0.24 -14.43 -6.43
N LEU A 283 0.68 -13.47 -6.58
CA LEU A 283 0.69 -12.54 -7.71
C LEU A 283 0.74 -13.23 -9.07
N ILE A 284 1.57 -14.26 -9.24
CA ILE A 284 1.69 -14.97 -10.54
C ILE A 284 0.38 -15.68 -10.91
N ALA A 285 -0.30 -16.27 -9.93
CA ALA A 285 -1.59 -16.91 -10.15
C ALA A 285 -2.67 -15.88 -10.51
N ASP A 286 -2.69 -14.76 -9.80
CA ASP A 286 -3.63 -13.66 -10.03
C ASP A 286 -3.40 -12.95 -11.37
N LEU A 287 -2.14 -12.76 -11.78
CA LEU A 287 -1.76 -12.23 -13.10
C LEU A 287 -2.19 -13.14 -14.28
N ASN A 288 -2.47 -14.41 -14.04
CA ASN A 288 -3.04 -15.27 -15.06
C ASN A 288 -4.58 -15.15 -15.18
N ALA A 289 -5.22 -14.39 -14.27
CA ALA A 289 -6.65 -14.12 -14.36
C ALA A 289 -6.97 -13.04 -15.40
N GLU A 290 -8.17 -13.15 -16.00
CA GLU A 290 -8.58 -12.30 -17.13
C GLU A 290 -8.65 -10.81 -16.79
N HIS A 291 -8.99 -10.47 -15.55
CA HIS A 291 -9.23 -9.08 -15.10
C HIS A 291 -8.03 -8.12 -15.29
N TYR A 292 -6.79 -8.63 -15.39
CA TYR A 292 -5.61 -7.80 -15.68
C TYR A 292 -5.45 -7.46 -17.17
N PHE A 293 -5.99 -8.29 -18.06
CA PHE A 293 -5.72 -8.19 -19.49
C PHE A 293 -6.94 -7.85 -20.33
N GLU A 294 -8.16 -7.95 -19.77
CA GLU A 294 -9.34 -7.42 -20.39
C GLU A 294 -9.14 -5.93 -20.72
N ARG A 295 -9.53 -5.52 -21.92
CA ARG A 295 -9.50 -4.11 -22.31
C ARG A 295 -10.54 -3.37 -21.47
N THR A 296 -10.14 -2.77 -20.38
CA THR A 296 -10.94 -1.70 -19.76
C THR A 296 -11.04 -0.58 -20.78
N VAL A 297 -12.20 -0.40 -21.37
CA VAL A 297 -12.55 0.81 -22.10
C VAL A 297 -12.57 1.92 -21.04
N GLU A 298 -11.66 2.90 -21.20
CA GLU A 298 -11.40 4.06 -20.35
C GLU A 298 -10.34 3.89 -19.26
N ALA A 299 -9.14 4.37 -19.59
CA ALA A 299 -8.17 4.81 -18.60
C ALA A 299 -8.78 6.02 -17.84
N VAL A 300 -9.16 5.81 -16.58
CA VAL A 300 -9.41 6.92 -15.67
C VAL A 300 -8.08 7.64 -15.46
N PRO A 301 -7.97 8.94 -15.76
CA PRO A 301 -6.75 9.69 -15.51
C PRO A 301 -6.42 9.63 -14.01
N LEU A 302 -5.17 9.31 -13.68
CA LEU A 302 -4.59 9.46 -12.34
C LEU A 302 -4.45 10.97 -12.03
N HIS A 303 -5.58 11.68 -11.94
CA HIS A 303 -5.65 13.04 -11.44
C HIS A 303 -6.65 13.07 -10.30
N GLY A 304 -6.10 13.23 -9.12
CA GLY A 304 -6.86 13.49 -7.94
C GLY A 304 -6.00 13.49 -6.70
#